data_ac5d762d93f998c20cce9614adecabb6
#
_entry.id   ac5d762d93f998c20cce9614adecabb6
#
_cell.length_a   1.000
_cell.length_b   1.000
_cell.length_c   1.000
_cell.angle_alpha   90.00
_cell.angle_beta   90.00
_cell.angle_gamma   90.00
#
_symmetry.space_group_name_H-M   'P 1'
#
loop_
_entity.id
_entity.type
_entity.pdbx_description
1 polymer ?
#
loop_
_entity_poly.entity_id
_entity_poly.type
_entity_poly.pdbx_seq_one_letter_code
_entity_poly.pdbx_strand_id
1 'polypeptide(L)'
;MQALRSFPRDSASGPSGLRPNHIAEAFRCKASGPSLDLLESISHLASLAANGQLPTSLSPLLAAARLLPFRKKTGGIRPVAVGDVFRRLIGKSVLKLYQSEVVDAHLYPVQLVVGIQGATELIARGVNYFLNESTDKSQIMLQLDFKNAFNACNRSFLITQTRLLAPGLAPWVEFLYSTQAPLLVSESLHLLSCEGVQQGDPLAPLLFLLVAQPLAEKIGTLPGVSWNSWYLDDGNVITTVAGAKPILDLILA
;
A
#
# COMPACT_ATOMS: atom_id res chain seq x y z
N MET A 1 7.38 19.56 2.65
CA MET A 1 8.63 19.57 1.83
C MET A 1 9.30 18.20 1.68
N GLN A 2 9.48 17.39 2.74
CA GLN A 2 10.12 16.07 2.60
C GLN A 2 9.36 15.12 1.66
N ALA A 3 8.02 15.06 1.75
CA ALA A 3 7.20 14.26 0.85
C ALA A 3 7.37 14.66 -0.63
N LEU A 4 7.46 15.95 -0.92
CA LEU A 4 7.73 16.44 -2.27
C LEU A 4 9.11 16.02 -2.79
N ARG A 5 10.13 16.09 -1.95
CA ARG A 5 11.50 15.66 -2.31
C ARG A 5 11.65 14.15 -2.50
N SER A 6 10.73 13.35 -1.98
CA SER A 6 10.74 11.89 -2.12
C SER A 6 10.19 11.38 -3.46
N PHE A 7 9.69 12.26 -4.34
CA PHE A 7 9.29 11.85 -5.67
C PHE A 7 10.52 11.64 -6.59
N PRO A 8 10.55 10.56 -7.37
CA PRO A 8 11.53 10.42 -8.45
C PRO A 8 11.46 11.61 -9.42
N ARG A 9 12.59 11.99 -10.02
CA ARG A 9 12.68 13.16 -10.91
C ARG A 9 11.70 13.07 -12.10
N ASP A 10 11.50 11.86 -12.64
CA ASP A 10 10.66 11.61 -13.82
C ASP A 10 9.27 11.09 -13.45
N SER A 11 8.76 11.42 -12.26
CA SER A 11 7.42 11.01 -11.84
C SER A 11 6.36 11.47 -12.83
N ALA A 12 5.56 10.51 -13.33
CA ALA A 12 4.47 10.77 -14.24
C ALA A 12 3.40 11.69 -13.62
N SER A 13 2.72 12.46 -14.48
CA SER A 13 1.54 13.23 -14.05
C SER A 13 0.32 12.33 -13.88
N GLY A 14 -0.55 12.71 -12.95
CA GLY A 14 -1.90 12.19 -12.82
C GLY A 14 -2.89 12.85 -13.81
N PRO A 15 -4.20 12.77 -13.51
CA PRO A 15 -5.26 13.34 -14.37
C PRO A 15 -5.10 14.83 -14.68
N SER A 16 -4.66 15.65 -13.74
CA SER A 16 -4.47 17.10 -13.96
C SER A 16 -3.32 17.48 -14.89
N GLY A 17 -2.44 16.53 -15.26
CA GLY A 17 -1.21 16.82 -15.98
C GLY A 17 -0.10 17.43 -15.10
N LEU A 18 -0.39 17.82 -13.86
CA LEU A 18 0.57 18.39 -12.93
C LEU A 18 1.58 17.33 -12.46
N ARG A 19 2.87 17.69 -12.49
CA ARG A 19 3.97 16.82 -12.03
C ARG A 19 4.55 17.32 -10.71
N PRO A 20 5.14 16.45 -9.88
CA PRO A 20 5.84 16.87 -8.67
C PRO A 20 6.92 17.92 -8.94
N ASN A 21 7.61 17.86 -10.07
CA ASN A 21 8.64 18.84 -10.44
C ASN A 21 8.08 20.24 -10.63
N HIS A 22 6.86 20.42 -11.17
CA HIS A 22 6.25 21.74 -11.31
C HIS A 22 6.06 22.42 -9.95
N ILE A 23 5.61 21.64 -8.94
CA ILE A 23 5.48 22.13 -7.57
C ILE A 23 6.86 22.42 -6.97
N ALA A 24 7.84 21.53 -7.18
CA ALA A 24 9.20 21.70 -6.68
C ALA A 24 9.90 22.95 -7.27
N GLU A 25 9.66 23.23 -8.54
CA GLU A 25 10.19 24.44 -9.23
C GLU A 25 9.57 25.71 -8.68
N ALA A 26 8.27 25.73 -8.40
CA ALA A 26 7.60 26.86 -7.78
C ALA A 26 8.22 27.23 -6.41
N PHE A 27 8.77 26.25 -5.67
CA PHE A 27 9.49 26.48 -4.42
C PHE A 27 10.97 26.86 -4.59
N ARG A 28 11.56 26.71 -5.78
CA ARG A 28 12.95 27.13 -6.07
C ARG A 28 13.07 28.61 -6.35
N CYS A 29 12.02 29.27 -6.77
CA CYS A 29 11.99 30.71 -6.91
C CYS A 29 12.26 31.32 -5.53
N LYS A 30 13.45 31.93 -5.36
CA LYS A 30 13.97 32.40 -4.07
C LYS A 30 12.94 33.21 -3.28
N ALA A 31 12.72 32.77 -2.07
CA ALA A 31 12.22 33.45 -0.86
C ALA A 31 11.61 34.85 -1.03
N SER A 32 10.61 34.98 -1.84
CA SER A 32 9.63 36.06 -1.81
C SER A 32 8.30 35.47 -1.31
N GLY A 33 7.48 36.30 -0.63
CA GLY A 33 6.21 35.88 -0.02
C GLY A 33 5.40 34.79 -0.77
N PRO A 34 5.30 34.79 -2.11
CA PRO A 34 4.52 33.82 -2.87
C PRO A 34 4.87 32.33 -2.68
N SER A 35 6.14 32.01 -2.38
CA SER A 35 6.55 30.61 -2.16
C SER A 35 6.18 30.08 -0.78
N LEU A 36 6.13 30.94 0.23
CA LEU A 36 5.64 30.62 1.58
C LEU A 36 4.12 30.47 1.55
N ASP A 37 3.41 31.38 0.92
CA ASP A 37 1.95 31.32 0.78
C ASP A 37 1.50 30.05 0.05
N LEU A 38 2.23 29.61 -1.00
CA LEU A 38 2.00 28.35 -1.68
C LEU A 38 2.21 27.15 -0.76
N LEU A 39 3.28 27.16 0.05
CA LEU A 39 3.55 26.09 1.00
C LEU A 39 2.44 25.99 2.06
N GLU A 40 2.01 27.14 2.60
CA GLU A 40 0.93 27.21 3.58
C GLU A 40 -0.37 26.70 2.98
N SER A 41 -0.72 27.13 1.76
CA SER A 41 -1.93 26.70 1.06
C SER A 41 -1.94 25.18 0.79
N ILE A 42 -0.81 24.62 0.32
CA ILE A 42 -0.68 23.17 0.11
C ILE A 42 -0.74 22.42 1.44
N SER A 43 -0.10 22.94 2.49
CA SER A 43 -0.11 22.32 3.82
C SER A 43 -1.52 22.34 4.43
N HIS A 44 -2.24 23.44 4.26
CA HIS A 44 -3.63 23.58 4.73
C HIS A 44 -4.55 22.58 4.00
N LEU A 45 -4.46 22.54 2.66
CA LEU A 45 -5.22 21.55 1.86
C LEU A 45 -4.90 20.10 2.29
N ALA A 46 -3.61 19.80 2.51
CA ALA A 46 -3.20 18.48 2.96
C ALA A 46 -3.76 18.14 4.35
N SER A 47 -3.81 19.12 5.26
CA SER A 47 -4.39 18.95 6.60
C SER A 47 -5.90 18.71 6.53
N LEU A 48 -6.63 19.49 5.75
CA LEU A 48 -8.07 19.30 5.54
C LEU A 48 -8.36 17.90 4.98
N ALA A 49 -7.57 17.47 3.98
CA ALA A 49 -7.71 16.15 3.37
C ALA A 49 -7.41 15.02 4.36
N ALA A 50 -6.30 15.10 5.08
CA ALA A 50 -5.89 14.10 6.05
C ALA A 50 -6.89 13.92 7.19
N ASN A 51 -7.57 15.01 7.57
CA ASN A 51 -8.59 15.01 8.63
C ASN A 51 -10.02 14.73 8.11
N GLY A 52 -10.20 14.37 6.84
CA GLY A 52 -11.53 14.10 6.26
C GLY A 52 -12.45 15.33 6.19
N GLN A 53 -11.88 16.52 6.22
CA GLN A 53 -12.63 17.79 6.22
C GLN A 53 -12.91 18.33 4.80
N LEU A 54 -12.46 17.62 3.76
CA LEU A 54 -12.83 17.97 2.40
C LEU A 54 -14.26 17.53 2.08
N PRO A 55 -15.00 18.32 1.27
CA PRO A 55 -16.30 17.90 0.77
C PRO A 55 -16.21 16.55 0.04
N THR A 56 -17.09 15.61 0.37
CA THR A 56 -17.12 14.27 -0.23
C THR A 56 -17.31 14.30 -1.75
N SER A 57 -17.92 15.34 -2.29
CA SER A 57 -18.06 15.59 -3.74
C SER A 57 -16.72 15.70 -4.47
N LEU A 58 -15.62 16.03 -3.78
CA LEU A 58 -14.27 16.07 -4.34
C LEU A 58 -13.58 14.70 -4.37
N SER A 59 -14.14 13.69 -3.69
CA SER A 59 -13.53 12.36 -3.63
C SER A 59 -13.32 11.74 -5.02
N PRO A 60 -14.30 11.71 -5.94
CA PRO A 60 -14.07 11.14 -7.27
C PRO A 60 -12.95 11.86 -8.05
N LEU A 61 -12.80 13.17 -7.85
CA LEU A 61 -11.75 13.96 -8.50
C LEU A 61 -10.35 13.62 -7.96
N LEU A 62 -10.18 13.59 -6.63
CA LEU A 62 -8.90 13.30 -6.01
C LEU A 62 -8.53 11.81 -6.05
N ALA A 63 -9.54 10.93 -6.06
CA ALA A 63 -9.34 9.50 -6.20
C ALA A 63 -9.11 9.05 -7.65
N ALA A 64 -9.39 9.90 -8.64
CA ALA A 64 -9.13 9.62 -10.05
C ALA A 64 -7.63 9.35 -10.32
N ALA A 65 -7.36 8.48 -11.29
CA ALA A 65 -6.00 8.16 -11.69
C ALA A 65 -5.89 7.89 -13.21
N ARG A 66 -4.73 8.16 -13.78
CA ARG A 66 -4.39 7.68 -15.14
C ARG A 66 -3.97 6.21 -15.05
N LEU A 67 -4.62 5.36 -15.82
CA LEU A 67 -4.30 3.93 -15.88
C LEU A 67 -3.25 3.67 -16.96
N LEU A 68 -2.10 3.18 -16.55
CA LEU A 68 -0.99 2.86 -17.44
C LEU A 68 -0.76 1.34 -17.46
N PRO A 69 -0.81 0.69 -18.63
CA PRO A 69 -0.54 -0.74 -18.75
C PRO A 69 0.97 -0.99 -18.85
N PHE A 70 1.55 -1.64 -17.87
CA PHE A 70 2.93 -2.11 -17.91
C PHE A 70 2.99 -3.60 -18.24
N ARG A 71 3.84 -4.00 -19.19
CA ARG A 71 4.09 -5.42 -19.48
C ARG A 71 4.88 -6.07 -18.35
N LYS A 72 4.41 -7.22 -17.85
CA LYS A 72 5.18 -8.06 -16.94
C LYS A 72 6.25 -8.83 -17.73
N LYS A 73 7.41 -9.12 -17.10
CA LYS A 73 8.47 -9.95 -17.71
C LYS A 73 7.99 -11.38 -18.04
N THR A 74 7.07 -11.90 -17.26
CA THR A 74 6.46 -13.24 -17.39
C THR A 74 5.25 -13.26 -18.34
N GLY A 75 4.98 -12.16 -19.05
CA GLY A 75 3.75 -11.99 -19.83
C GLY A 75 2.60 -11.38 -19.03
N GLY A 76 1.59 -10.84 -19.73
CA GLY A 76 0.46 -10.15 -19.12
C GLY A 76 0.72 -8.67 -18.83
N ILE A 77 -0.29 -8.03 -18.21
CA ILE A 77 -0.30 -6.58 -17.95
C ILE A 77 -0.38 -6.34 -16.45
N ARG A 78 0.40 -5.37 -15.96
CA ARG A 78 0.26 -4.77 -14.63
C ARG A 78 -0.39 -3.40 -14.80
N PRO A 79 -1.63 -3.21 -14.35
CA PRO A 79 -2.29 -1.91 -14.41
C PRO A 79 -1.74 -1.02 -13.29
N VAL A 80 -1.07 0.08 -13.66
CA VAL A 80 -0.58 1.06 -12.69
C VAL A 80 -1.45 2.30 -12.76
N ALA A 81 -2.10 2.64 -11.66
CA ALA A 81 -2.95 3.81 -11.53
C ALA A 81 -2.17 5.00 -10.97
N VAL A 82 -1.83 5.95 -11.84
CA VAL A 82 -1.09 7.16 -11.44
C VAL A 82 -2.07 8.22 -10.99
N GLY A 83 -2.25 8.35 -9.68
CA GLY A 83 -3.07 9.38 -9.06
C GLY A 83 -2.51 10.78 -9.23
N ASP A 84 -3.36 11.79 -9.00
CA ASP A 84 -2.94 13.18 -9.06
C ASP A 84 -1.80 13.49 -8.08
N VAL A 85 -1.04 14.54 -8.40
CA VAL A 85 0.13 14.92 -7.59
C VAL A 85 -0.27 15.29 -6.16
N PHE A 86 -1.40 15.97 -5.96
CA PHE A 86 -1.88 16.32 -4.62
C PHE A 86 -2.27 15.08 -3.82
N ARG A 87 -3.01 14.14 -4.43
CA ARG A 87 -3.32 12.85 -3.80
C ARG A 87 -2.05 12.15 -3.33
N ARG A 88 -1.07 12.02 -4.22
CA ARG A 88 0.20 11.34 -3.91
C ARG A 88 1.02 12.09 -2.86
N LEU A 89 1.00 13.42 -2.88
CA LEU A 89 1.70 14.26 -1.90
C LEU A 89 1.08 14.11 -0.50
N ILE A 90 -0.25 14.17 -0.41
CA ILE A 90 -0.99 13.94 0.83
C ILE A 90 -0.73 12.53 1.32
N GLY A 91 -0.90 11.51 0.48
CA GLY A 91 -0.64 10.11 0.83
C GLY A 91 0.77 9.86 1.37
N LYS A 92 1.81 10.43 0.72
CA LYS A 92 3.19 10.36 1.21
C LYS A 92 3.39 11.08 2.55
N SER A 93 2.70 12.19 2.77
CA SER A 93 2.80 12.95 4.04
C SER A 93 2.16 12.19 5.19
N VAL A 94 0.97 11.66 4.96
CA VAL A 94 0.21 10.86 5.94
C VAL A 94 0.92 9.54 6.24
N LEU A 95 1.41 8.84 5.20
CA LEU A 95 2.22 7.63 5.37
C LEU A 95 3.42 7.89 6.29
N LYS A 96 4.13 8.98 6.06
CA LYS A 96 5.31 9.31 6.87
C LYS A 96 5.00 9.58 8.34
N LEU A 97 3.81 10.09 8.64
CA LEU A 97 3.38 10.35 10.02
C LEU A 97 3.05 9.07 10.80
N TYR A 98 2.43 8.11 10.15
CA TYR A 98 1.83 6.96 10.84
C TYR A 98 2.50 5.60 10.56
N GLN A 99 3.36 5.52 9.52
CA GLN A 99 3.93 4.24 9.09
C GLN A 99 4.65 3.49 10.21
N SER A 100 5.55 4.14 10.95
CA SER A 100 6.35 3.47 11.98
C SER A 100 5.47 2.93 13.09
N GLU A 101 4.53 3.76 13.58
CA GLU A 101 3.59 3.35 14.63
C GLU A 101 2.76 2.13 14.21
N VAL A 102 2.20 2.15 13.00
CA VAL A 102 1.37 1.05 12.49
C VAL A 102 2.19 -0.22 12.27
N VAL A 103 3.42 -0.09 11.72
CA VAL A 103 4.30 -1.24 11.50
C VAL A 103 4.71 -1.88 12.82
N ASP A 104 5.18 -1.08 13.77
CA ASP A 104 5.71 -1.58 15.04
C ASP A 104 4.59 -2.19 15.91
N ALA A 105 3.39 -1.58 15.90
CA ALA A 105 2.28 -2.03 16.73
C ALA A 105 1.53 -3.24 16.15
N HIS A 106 1.45 -3.39 14.82
CA HIS A 106 0.50 -4.32 14.20
C HIS A 106 1.07 -5.23 13.12
N LEU A 107 2.17 -4.88 12.45
CA LEU A 107 2.63 -5.63 11.28
C LEU A 107 3.87 -6.47 11.56
N TYR A 108 4.81 -5.94 12.33
CA TYR A 108 6.01 -6.66 12.72
C TYR A 108 5.70 -7.71 13.81
N PRO A 109 6.31 -8.93 13.79
CA PRO A 109 7.35 -9.40 12.88
C PRO A 109 6.83 -10.18 11.65
N VAL A 110 5.55 -10.24 11.42
CA VAL A 110 4.93 -11.07 10.37
C VAL A 110 5.12 -10.44 8.99
N GLN A 111 4.82 -9.13 8.88
CA GLN A 111 4.99 -8.35 7.65
C GLN A 111 6.33 -7.61 7.67
N LEU A 112 7.20 -7.86 6.68
CA LEU A 112 8.59 -7.39 6.69
C LEU A 112 8.93 -6.33 5.62
N VAL A 113 7.96 -5.82 4.86
CA VAL A 113 8.25 -4.93 3.71
C VAL A 113 8.27 -3.46 4.07
N VAL A 114 7.21 -2.99 4.72
CA VAL A 114 7.01 -1.56 4.93
C VAL A 114 7.85 -1.14 6.15
N GLY A 115 8.79 -0.22 5.91
CA GLY A 115 9.66 0.32 6.96
C GLY A 115 10.83 -0.57 7.38
N ILE A 116 10.95 -1.79 6.88
CA ILE A 116 12.00 -2.77 7.27
C ILE A 116 13.07 -2.84 6.18
N GLN A 117 14.31 -2.48 6.54
CA GLN A 117 15.46 -2.64 5.64
C GLN A 117 15.92 -4.09 5.60
N GLY A 118 16.28 -4.59 4.40
CA GLY A 118 16.79 -5.95 4.24
C GLY A 118 15.74 -7.05 4.41
N ALA A 119 14.45 -6.73 4.28
CA ALA A 119 13.34 -7.68 4.48
C ALA A 119 13.51 -8.98 3.68
N THR A 120 13.88 -8.88 2.40
CA THR A 120 14.11 -10.08 1.55
C THR A 120 15.25 -10.95 2.06
N GLU A 121 16.31 -10.34 2.59
CA GLU A 121 17.43 -11.07 3.18
C GLU A 121 17.02 -11.76 4.49
N LEU A 122 16.22 -11.08 5.33
CA LEU A 122 15.69 -11.69 6.55
C LEU A 122 14.82 -12.91 6.24
N ILE A 123 13.95 -12.81 5.24
CA ILE A 123 13.12 -13.93 4.78
C ILE A 123 13.99 -15.08 4.28
N ALA A 124 14.94 -14.79 3.41
CA ALA A 124 15.83 -15.82 2.86
C ALA A 124 16.64 -16.54 3.95
N ARG A 125 17.15 -15.80 4.93
CA ARG A 125 17.88 -16.37 6.08
C ARG A 125 16.96 -17.20 6.97
N GLY A 126 15.74 -16.75 7.25
CA GLY A 126 14.74 -17.50 8.01
C GLY A 126 14.40 -18.83 7.34
N VAL A 127 14.09 -18.80 6.03
CA VAL A 127 13.82 -20.01 5.25
C VAL A 127 15.02 -20.97 5.31
N ASN A 128 16.25 -20.47 5.09
CA ASN A 128 17.45 -21.30 5.14
C ASN A 128 17.64 -21.95 6.52
N TYR A 129 17.46 -21.19 7.59
CA TYR A 129 17.57 -21.70 8.95
C TYR A 129 16.60 -22.87 9.20
N PHE A 130 15.32 -22.66 8.94
CA PHE A 130 14.29 -23.67 9.25
C PHE A 130 14.39 -24.92 8.37
N LEU A 131 14.74 -24.80 7.09
CA LEU A 131 14.78 -25.94 6.17
C LEU A 131 16.12 -26.70 6.21
N ASN A 132 17.24 -26.00 6.39
CA ASN A 132 18.56 -26.60 6.26
C ASN A 132 19.28 -26.80 7.59
N GLU A 133 19.16 -25.85 8.53
CA GLU A 133 19.90 -25.85 9.79
C GLU A 133 19.08 -26.43 10.94
N SER A 134 17.75 -26.41 10.87
CA SER A 134 16.89 -27.02 11.87
C SER A 134 17.10 -28.52 11.98
N THR A 135 17.02 -29.05 13.20
CA THR A 135 17.07 -30.48 13.48
C THR A 135 15.80 -31.21 13.04
N ASP A 136 14.69 -30.53 12.96
CA ASP A 136 13.41 -31.08 12.46
C ASP A 136 13.41 -31.14 10.94
N LYS A 137 13.60 -32.33 10.38
CA LYS A 137 13.59 -32.60 8.94
C LYS A 137 12.20 -32.89 8.37
N SER A 138 11.13 -32.83 9.18
CA SER A 138 9.75 -32.98 8.74
C SER A 138 9.15 -31.66 8.22
N GLN A 139 9.91 -30.58 8.28
CA GLN A 139 9.42 -29.25 7.88
C GLN A 139 9.39 -29.09 6.36
N ILE A 140 8.34 -28.41 5.91
CA ILE A 140 8.13 -28.02 4.53
C ILE A 140 7.88 -26.52 4.46
N MET A 141 8.11 -25.94 3.29
CA MET A 141 7.79 -24.54 3.00
C MET A 141 6.54 -24.46 2.13
N LEU A 142 5.55 -23.69 2.57
CA LEU A 142 4.45 -23.24 1.75
C LEU A 142 4.72 -21.81 1.28
N GLN A 143 4.68 -21.60 -0.03
CA GLN A 143 4.67 -20.28 -0.63
C GLN A 143 3.25 -19.93 -1.06
N LEU A 144 2.77 -18.81 -0.59
CA LEU A 144 1.43 -18.29 -0.84
C LEU A 144 1.56 -17.03 -1.69
N ASP A 145 0.80 -16.98 -2.79
CA ASP A 145 0.75 -15.83 -3.70
C ASP A 145 -0.71 -15.48 -3.98
N PHE A 146 -1.12 -14.26 -3.66
CA PHE A 146 -2.47 -13.80 -3.92
C PHE A 146 -2.63 -13.27 -5.34
N LYS A 147 -3.51 -13.89 -6.10
CA LYS A 147 -3.83 -13.42 -7.44
C LYS A 147 -4.45 -12.03 -7.40
N ASN A 148 -3.79 -11.06 -8.05
CA ASN A 148 -4.27 -9.68 -8.20
C ASN A 148 -4.54 -8.95 -6.86
N ALA A 149 -3.81 -9.30 -5.82
CA ALA A 149 -3.95 -8.93 -4.42
C ALA A 149 -4.40 -7.48 -4.18
N PHE A 150 -3.60 -6.52 -4.66
CA PHE A 150 -3.86 -5.09 -4.48
C PHE A 150 -5.20 -4.63 -5.08
N ASN A 151 -5.54 -5.13 -6.27
CA ASN A 151 -6.74 -4.66 -6.98
C ASN A 151 -8.01 -5.40 -6.55
N ALA A 152 -7.90 -6.53 -5.84
CA ALA A 152 -9.02 -7.40 -5.49
C ALA A 152 -9.39 -7.36 -4.00
N CYS A 153 -8.63 -6.68 -3.14
CA CYS A 153 -8.96 -6.62 -1.72
C CYS A 153 -10.28 -5.88 -1.47
N ASN A 154 -11.06 -6.39 -0.51
CA ASN A 154 -12.37 -5.83 -0.17
C ASN A 154 -12.22 -4.46 0.52
N ARG A 155 -12.81 -3.39 -0.06
CA ARG A 155 -12.71 -2.02 0.46
C ARG A 155 -13.42 -1.80 1.78
N SER A 156 -14.55 -2.44 2.01
CA SER A 156 -15.25 -2.34 3.29
C SER A 156 -14.41 -2.92 4.42
N PHE A 157 -13.78 -4.07 4.16
CA PHE A 157 -12.84 -4.67 5.10
C PHE A 157 -11.59 -3.80 5.29
N LEU A 158 -11.02 -3.27 4.20
CA LEU A 158 -9.90 -2.34 4.23
C LEU A 158 -10.17 -1.14 5.15
N ILE A 159 -11.33 -0.48 4.97
CA ILE A 159 -11.73 0.68 5.77
C ILE A 159 -11.89 0.28 7.25
N THR A 160 -12.50 -0.87 7.50
CA THR A 160 -12.66 -1.39 8.87
C THR A 160 -11.32 -1.64 9.53
N GLN A 161 -10.38 -2.32 8.84
CA GLN A 161 -9.04 -2.57 9.37
C GLN A 161 -8.25 -1.27 9.56
N THR A 162 -8.40 -0.31 8.64
CA THR A 162 -7.74 1.00 8.79
C THR A 162 -8.25 1.75 10.02
N ARG A 163 -9.55 1.75 10.28
CA ARG A 163 -10.12 2.35 11.50
C ARG A 163 -9.60 1.71 12.77
N LEU A 164 -9.42 0.39 12.75
CA LEU A 164 -9.00 -0.38 13.91
C LEU A 164 -7.49 -0.24 14.19
N LEU A 165 -6.66 -0.41 13.17
CA LEU A 165 -5.21 -0.56 13.30
C LEU A 165 -4.43 0.73 12.98
N ALA A 166 -5.03 1.66 12.25
CA ALA A 166 -4.40 2.89 11.81
C ALA A 166 -5.40 4.06 11.78
N PRO A 167 -6.04 4.40 12.93
CA PRO A 167 -7.15 5.39 12.97
C PRO A 167 -6.75 6.76 12.41
N GLY A 168 -5.50 7.16 12.53
CA GLY A 168 -5.00 8.41 11.96
C GLY A 168 -4.99 8.44 10.43
N LEU A 169 -5.01 7.28 9.75
CA LEU A 169 -5.13 7.18 8.30
C LEU A 169 -6.59 7.12 7.83
N ALA A 170 -7.51 6.71 8.69
CA ALA A 170 -8.88 6.38 8.33
C ALA A 170 -9.62 7.50 7.59
N PRO A 171 -9.58 8.78 8.03
CA PRO A 171 -10.30 9.84 7.33
C PRO A 171 -9.87 10.00 5.86
N TRP A 172 -8.58 9.93 5.58
CA TRP A 172 -8.07 10.04 4.22
C TRP A 172 -8.34 8.80 3.38
N VAL A 173 -8.22 7.61 3.96
CA VAL A 173 -8.52 6.33 3.29
C VAL A 173 -10.00 6.24 2.95
N GLU A 174 -10.88 6.60 3.87
CA GLU A 174 -12.33 6.64 3.64
C GLU A 174 -12.69 7.64 2.54
N PHE A 175 -12.12 8.83 2.58
CA PHE A 175 -12.33 9.83 1.53
C PHE A 175 -11.97 9.30 0.14
N LEU A 176 -10.89 8.53 0.00
CA LEU A 176 -10.44 8.01 -1.29
C LEU A 176 -11.13 6.72 -1.75
N TYR A 177 -11.48 5.82 -0.82
CA TYR A 177 -11.85 4.45 -1.13
C TYR A 177 -13.30 4.09 -0.81
N SER A 178 -14.09 4.99 -0.19
CA SER A 178 -15.52 4.75 0.07
C SER A 178 -16.37 4.79 -1.19
N THR A 179 -15.91 5.45 -2.24
CA THR A 179 -16.62 5.60 -3.51
C THR A 179 -15.82 5.04 -4.67
N GLN A 180 -16.50 4.81 -5.79
CA GLN A 180 -15.83 4.42 -7.04
C GLN A 180 -15.01 5.60 -7.58
N ALA A 181 -13.83 5.30 -8.12
CA ALA A 181 -12.94 6.31 -8.65
C ALA A 181 -12.70 6.12 -10.16
N PRO A 182 -12.71 7.20 -10.98
CA PRO A 182 -12.42 7.11 -12.39
C PRO A 182 -10.95 6.71 -12.64
N LEU A 183 -10.75 5.75 -13.54
CA LEU A 183 -9.45 5.37 -14.09
C LEU A 183 -9.42 5.75 -15.56
N LEU A 184 -8.64 6.78 -15.88
CA LEU A 184 -8.54 7.34 -17.22
C LEU A 184 -7.56 6.51 -18.06
N VAL A 185 -8.06 5.81 -19.07
CA VAL A 185 -7.26 5.03 -20.02
C VAL A 185 -6.88 5.88 -21.24
N SER A 186 -7.86 6.65 -21.75
CA SER A 186 -7.70 7.62 -22.83
C SER A 186 -8.68 8.78 -22.59
N GLU A 187 -8.74 9.74 -23.52
CA GLU A 187 -9.70 10.85 -23.43
C GLU A 187 -11.18 10.38 -23.46
N SER A 188 -11.44 9.25 -24.12
CA SER A 188 -12.79 8.71 -24.32
C SER A 188 -13.09 7.44 -23.51
N LEU A 189 -12.06 6.78 -22.95
CA LEU A 189 -12.23 5.53 -22.22
C LEU A 189 -11.89 5.68 -20.75
N HIS A 190 -12.91 5.46 -19.92
CA HIS A 190 -12.79 5.48 -18.47
C HIS A 190 -13.26 4.14 -17.90
N LEU A 191 -12.51 3.60 -16.94
CA LEU A 191 -12.91 2.47 -16.11
C LEU A 191 -13.23 2.97 -14.71
N LEU A 192 -13.91 2.17 -13.91
CA LEU A 192 -14.18 2.47 -12.51
C LEU A 192 -13.36 1.56 -11.61
N SER A 193 -12.63 2.15 -10.68
CA SER A 193 -11.97 1.44 -9.58
C SER A 193 -12.98 1.24 -8.46
N CYS A 194 -13.58 0.05 -8.38
CA CYS A 194 -14.64 -0.29 -7.42
C CYS A 194 -14.13 -1.12 -6.25
N GLU A 195 -13.04 -1.85 -6.46
CA GLU A 195 -12.41 -2.75 -5.50
C GLU A 195 -10.94 -2.43 -5.31
N GLY A 196 -10.35 -3.00 -4.28
CA GLY A 196 -8.93 -2.95 -4.03
C GLY A 196 -8.34 -1.57 -3.80
N VAL A 197 -7.03 -1.55 -3.70
CA VAL A 197 -6.21 -0.33 -3.66
C VAL A 197 -5.54 -0.09 -5.00
N GLN A 198 -5.38 1.17 -5.37
CA GLN A 198 -4.79 1.52 -6.66
C GLN A 198 -3.27 1.29 -6.64
N GLN A 199 -2.75 0.45 -7.54
CA GLN A 199 -1.31 0.29 -7.74
C GLN A 199 -0.71 1.61 -8.26
N GLY A 200 0.04 2.28 -7.41
CA GLY A 200 0.60 3.63 -7.64
C GLY A 200 0.20 4.64 -6.57
N ASP A 201 -0.74 4.30 -5.70
CA ASP A 201 -1.00 5.05 -4.47
C ASP A 201 0.13 4.79 -3.46
N PRO A 202 0.75 5.83 -2.89
CA PRO A 202 1.79 5.67 -1.87
C PRO A 202 1.37 4.88 -0.64
N LEU A 203 0.09 4.90 -0.29
CA LEU A 203 -0.47 4.14 0.84
C LEU A 203 -0.79 2.69 0.50
N ALA A 204 -0.90 2.32 -0.78
CA ALA A 204 -1.38 1.01 -1.19
C ALA A 204 -0.63 -0.17 -0.54
N PRO A 205 0.70 -0.17 -0.41
CA PRO A 205 1.40 -1.24 0.29
C PRO A 205 0.94 -1.39 1.75
N LEU A 206 0.92 -0.30 2.53
CA LEU A 206 0.50 -0.34 3.92
C LEU A 206 -0.96 -0.77 4.06
N LEU A 207 -1.84 -0.23 3.23
CA LEU A 207 -3.27 -0.55 3.25
C LEU A 207 -3.53 -2.03 2.93
N PHE A 208 -2.81 -2.59 1.96
CA PHE A 208 -2.89 -4.02 1.66
C PHE A 208 -2.42 -4.88 2.85
N LEU A 209 -1.34 -4.48 3.52
CA LEU A 209 -0.86 -5.18 4.70
C LEU A 209 -1.89 -5.22 5.84
N LEU A 210 -2.61 -4.11 6.06
CA LEU A 210 -3.70 -4.08 7.06
C LEU A 210 -4.82 -5.09 6.73
N VAL A 211 -5.10 -5.32 5.43
CA VAL A 211 -6.08 -6.32 4.99
C VAL A 211 -5.54 -7.74 5.14
N ALA A 212 -4.26 -7.97 4.83
CA ALA A 212 -3.65 -9.30 4.87
C ALA A 212 -3.27 -9.75 6.29
N GLN A 213 -3.03 -8.81 7.21
CA GLN A 213 -2.52 -9.08 8.56
C GLN A 213 -3.36 -10.08 9.36
N PRO A 214 -4.70 -9.97 9.45
CA PRO A 214 -5.50 -10.92 10.23
C PRO A 214 -5.37 -12.37 9.75
N LEU A 215 -5.25 -12.57 8.43
CA LEU A 215 -5.02 -13.91 7.87
C LEU A 215 -3.60 -14.40 8.20
N ALA A 216 -2.60 -13.53 8.02
CA ALA A 216 -1.21 -13.86 8.29
C ALA A 216 -0.99 -14.24 9.76
N GLU A 217 -1.58 -13.47 10.70
CA GLU A 217 -1.54 -13.78 12.13
C GLU A 217 -2.22 -15.12 12.44
N LYS A 218 -3.41 -15.34 11.89
CA LYS A 218 -4.14 -16.58 12.11
C LYS A 218 -3.38 -17.81 11.60
N ILE A 219 -2.71 -17.70 10.43
CA ILE A 219 -1.82 -18.77 9.95
C ILE A 219 -0.70 -19.03 10.97
N GLY A 220 -0.09 -17.99 11.52
CA GLY A 220 0.99 -18.13 12.50
C GLY A 220 0.59 -18.86 13.79
N THR A 221 -0.70 -18.88 14.13
CA THR A 221 -1.23 -19.59 15.33
C THR A 221 -1.61 -21.05 15.06
N LEU A 222 -1.58 -21.52 13.80
CA LEU A 222 -1.98 -22.89 13.49
C LEU A 222 -0.95 -23.92 13.96
N PRO A 223 -1.41 -25.11 14.38
CA PRO A 223 -0.52 -26.19 14.81
C PRO A 223 0.47 -26.61 13.72
N GLY A 224 1.72 -26.78 14.10
CA GLY A 224 2.79 -27.21 13.19
C GLY A 224 3.46 -26.07 12.42
N VAL A 225 2.99 -24.82 12.54
CA VAL A 225 3.66 -23.65 11.98
C VAL A 225 4.85 -23.29 12.86
N SER A 226 6.05 -23.35 12.30
CA SER A 226 7.32 -23.00 12.96
C SER A 226 7.76 -21.58 12.65
N TRP A 227 7.37 -21.07 11.48
CA TRP A 227 7.69 -19.72 11.06
C TRP A 227 6.71 -19.21 10.01
N ASN A 228 6.37 -17.93 10.06
CA ASN A 228 5.39 -17.28 9.20
C ASN A 228 5.84 -15.85 8.92
N SER A 229 6.12 -15.55 7.66
CA SER A 229 6.67 -14.25 7.26
C SER A 229 6.18 -13.85 5.88
N TRP A 230 5.86 -12.58 5.71
CA TRP A 230 5.21 -12.07 4.52
C TRP A 230 5.95 -10.90 3.90
N TYR A 231 5.99 -10.88 2.58
CA TYR A 231 6.47 -9.78 1.77
C TYR A 231 5.33 -9.29 0.87
N LEU A 232 4.50 -8.37 1.36
CA LEU A 232 3.24 -7.95 0.73
C LEU A 232 2.29 -9.15 0.53
N ASP A 233 2.03 -9.49 -0.72
CA ASP A 233 1.19 -10.60 -1.17
C ASP A 233 1.90 -11.97 -1.17
N ASP A 234 3.23 -11.99 -1.02
CA ASP A 234 4.01 -13.21 -0.97
C ASP A 234 4.16 -13.71 0.47
N GLY A 235 3.44 -14.78 0.83
CA GLY A 235 3.56 -15.45 2.13
C GLY A 235 4.53 -16.61 2.12
N ASN A 236 5.40 -16.69 3.14
CA ASN A 236 6.35 -17.78 3.34
C ASN A 236 6.06 -18.42 4.70
N VAL A 237 5.56 -19.65 4.70
CA VAL A 237 5.18 -20.37 5.91
C VAL A 237 5.97 -21.66 6.01
N ILE A 238 6.72 -21.83 7.10
CA ILE A 238 7.38 -23.09 7.43
C ILE A 238 6.47 -23.85 8.38
N THR A 239 6.13 -25.06 8.00
CA THR A 239 5.21 -25.91 8.75
C THR A 239 5.56 -27.40 8.55
N THR A 240 4.88 -28.28 9.27
CA THR A 240 4.95 -29.72 9.01
C THR A 240 3.98 -30.11 7.89
N VAL A 241 4.16 -31.32 7.33
CA VAL A 241 3.21 -31.86 6.31
C VAL A 241 1.78 -31.92 6.87
N ALA A 242 1.61 -32.29 8.14
CA ALA A 242 0.30 -32.29 8.80
C ALA A 242 -0.28 -30.88 9.00
N GLY A 243 0.60 -29.88 9.26
CA GLY A 243 0.20 -28.49 9.44
C GLY A 243 -0.21 -27.78 8.15
N ALA A 244 0.15 -28.32 6.97
CA ALA A 244 -0.18 -27.71 5.69
C ALA A 244 -1.69 -27.69 5.42
N LYS A 245 -2.41 -28.76 5.76
CA LYS A 245 -3.85 -28.86 5.51
C LYS A 245 -4.67 -27.79 6.22
N PRO A 246 -4.53 -27.54 7.55
CA PRO A 246 -5.23 -26.46 8.23
C PRO A 246 -4.98 -25.07 7.62
N ILE A 247 -3.77 -24.81 7.11
CA ILE A 247 -3.43 -23.55 6.44
C ILE A 247 -4.23 -23.42 5.13
N LEU A 248 -4.24 -24.48 4.31
CA LEU A 248 -5.00 -24.48 3.06
C LEU A 248 -6.51 -24.37 3.29
N ASP A 249 -7.05 -25.08 4.26
CA ASP A 249 -8.47 -24.99 4.64
C ASP A 249 -8.84 -23.56 5.08
N LEU A 250 -7.96 -22.88 5.82
CA LEU A 250 -8.16 -21.48 6.24
C LEU A 250 -8.15 -20.50 5.05
N ILE A 251 -7.29 -20.70 4.06
CA ILE A 251 -7.17 -19.82 2.89
C ILE A 251 -8.34 -19.99 1.93
N LEU A 252 -8.90 -21.20 1.86
CA LEU A 252 -10.00 -21.54 0.94
C LEU A 252 -11.39 -21.29 1.52
N ALA A 253 -11.50 -20.99 2.82
CA ALA A 253 -12.74 -20.65 3.51
C ALA A 253 -13.19 -19.21 3.25
#